data_fe6c38b974d6a792df29170180f4dd0c
#
_entry.id   fe6c38b974d6a792df29170180f4dd0c
#
_cell.length_a   1.000
_cell.length_b   1.000
_cell.length_c   1.000
_cell.angle_alpha   90.00
_cell.angle_beta   90.00
_cell.angle_gamma   90.00
#
_symmetry.space_group_name_H-M   'P 1'
#
loop_
_entity.id
_entity.type
_entity.pdbx_description
1 polymer ?
#
loop_
_entity_poly.entity_id
_entity_poly.type
_entity_poly.pdbx_seq_one_letter_code
_entity_poly.pdbx_strand_id
1 'polypeptide(L)'
;MKKEKVSLNIDSTGLVVHGDTYQFKVNGYFPNQRGKEGYQLSLCSTNEEFQEVLSLILDSGNIDLSSRLFDSIYQSAEILGSLDRIGIIRIDSIFGSGPNVETLLERGFSFIAKGRNPQIAFNLAKRLVFENLDWVNSMTEVAEIGKIYITNCKYPVRTILMKKMNAKGKWILQHLYTSIPQKEMDCVQIFICYNERQNIESLIKGDKNGLYITNFRTRNFFGIEGFLYFAFITHNLLNLFRKEILFGTGLEHLGIKELTRKLMNIPAKFQRDENKINLLFLLYHRYSRTFVEGKSKCLDNFLK
;
A
#
# COMPACT_ATOMS: atom_id res chain seq x y z
N MET A 1 29.09 1.56 1.25
CA MET A 1 27.89 1.45 2.10
C MET A 1 26.83 0.68 1.32
N LYS A 2 26.31 -0.46 1.84
CA LYS A 2 25.12 -1.10 1.27
C LYS A 2 23.95 -0.12 1.46
N LYS A 3 23.34 0.34 0.38
CA LYS A 3 22.11 1.15 0.45
C LYS A 3 21.02 0.29 1.08
N GLU A 4 20.30 0.85 2.04
CA GLU A 4 19.18 0.19 2.71
C GLU A 4 18.10 -0.22 1.69
N LYS A 5 17.61 -1.45 1.83
CA LYS A 5 16.56 -1.98 0.94
C LYS A 5 15.19 -1.59 1.45
N VAL A 6 14.34 -1.13 0.55
CA VAL A 6 12.97 -0.69 0.81
C VAL A 6 12.00 -1.80 0.41
N SER A 7 11.18 -2.25 1.33
CA SER A 7 10.10 -3.20 1.03
C SER A 7 8.91 -2.51 0.40
N LEU A 8 8.29 -3.17 -0.58
CA LEU A 8 7.19 -2.62 -1.37
C LEU A 8 5.88 -3.35 -1.07
N ASN A 9 4.80 -2.58 -0.97
CA ASN A 9 3.43 -3.08 -0.97
C ASN A 9 2.76 -2.69 -2.28
N ILE A 10 2.19 -3.65 -2.99
CA ILE A 10 1.45 -3.39 -4.23
C ILE A 10 0.01 -3.84 -4.04
N ASP A 11 -0.91 -2.94 -4.31
CA ASP A 11 -2.35 -3.18 -4.22
C ASP A 11 -3.09 -2.42 -5.31
N SER A 12 -4.36 -2.71 -5.47
CA SER A 12 -5.22 -2.02 -6.44
C SER A 12 -6.55 -1.64 -5.82
N THR A 13 -7.17 -0.62 -6.41
CA THR A 13 -8.50 -0.19 -6.00
C THR A 13 -9.32 0.28 -7.17
N GLY A 14 -10.61 -0.08 -7.16
CA GLY A 14 -11.56 0.46 -8.12
C GLY A 14 -11.99 1.89 -7.78
N LEU A 15 -12.12 2.70 -8.81
CA LEU A 15 -12.61 4.08 -8.79
C LEU A 15 -13.88 4.15 -9.66
N VAL A 16 -15.03 3.98 -9.02
CA VAL A 16 -16.33 4.04 -9.72
C VAL A 16 -16.66 5.49 -10.04
N VAL A 17 -17.13 5.75 -11.26
CA VAL A 17 -17.60 7.06 -11.70
C VAL A 17 -19.10 7.02 -12.05
N HIS A 18 -19.76 8.16 -11.90
CA HIS A 18 -21.15 8.34 -12.20
C HIS A 18 -21.33 9.40 -13.30
N GLY A 19 -22.11 9.07 -14.33
CA GLY A 19 -22.35 9.94 -15.49
C GLY A 19 -21.73 9.40 -16.77
N ASP A 20 -22.28 9.78 -17.92
CA ASP A 20 -22.05 9.09 -19.20
C ASP A 20 -20.84 9.59 -19.98
N THR A 21 -20.27 10.72 -19.61
CA THR A 21 -19.26 11.43 -20.39
C THR A 21 -17.82 11.23 -19.93
N TYR A 22 -17.56 10.32 -18.99
CA TYR A 22 -16.19 9.99 -18.57
C TYR A 22 -15.48 9.18 -19.66
N GLN A 23 -14.29 9.64 -20.08
CA GLN A 23 -13.49 8.98 -21.11
C GLN A 23 -12.94 7.65 -20.60
N PHE A 24 -12.96 6.62 -21.45
CA PHE A 24 -12.43 5.28 -21.17
C PHE A 24 -12.99 4.59 -19.92
N LYS A 25 -14.10 5.07 -19.33
CA LYS A 25 -14.79 4.31 -18.32
C LYS A 25 -15.39 3.05 -18.92
N VAL A 26 -15.29 1.95 -18.23
CA VAL A 26 -15.92 0.68 -18.63
C VAL A 26 -16.37 -0.08 -17.39
N ASN A 27 -17.27 -1.05 -17.62
CA ASN A 27 -17.64 -2.01 -16.60
C ASN A 27 -16.42 -2.78 -16.12
N GLY A 28 -16.23 -2.87 -14.81
CA GLY A 28 -15.10 -3.52 -14.20
C GLY A 28 -15.44 -4.32 -12.95
N TYR A 29 -14.43 -4.92 -12.36
CA TYR A 29 -14.59 -5.60 -11.08
C TYR A 29 -14.48 -4.57 -9.94
N PHE A 30 -15.64 -4.16 -9.44
CA PHE A 30 -15.77 -3.27 -8.28
C PHE A 30 -16.46 -4.02 -7.14
N PRO A 31 -15.74 -4.42 -6.06
CA PRO A 31 -16.35 -5.07 -4.91
C PRO A 31 -17.52 -4.23 -4.36
N ASN A 32 -18.67 -4.88 -4.09
CA ASN A 32 -19.91 -4.25 -3.63
C ASN A 32 -20.57 -3.26 -4.62
N GLN A 33 -20.08 -3.09 -5.82
CA GLN A 33 -20.61 -2.18 -6.84
C GLN A 33 -20.64 -2.87 -8.21
N ARG A 34 -21.23 -4.07 -8.27
CA ARG A 34 -21.33 -4.87 -9.51
C ARG A 34 -22.06 -4.11 -10.61
N GLY A 35 -21.58 -4.23 -11.85
CA GLY A 35 -22.17 -3.59 -13.03
C GLY A 35 -21.94 -2.08 -13.11
N LYS A 36 -21.13 -1.49 -12.24
CA LYS A 36 -20.72 -0.10 -12.35
C LYS A 36 -19.52 0.06 -13.29
N GLU A 37 -19.40 1.26 -13.84
CA GLU A 37 -18.30 1.67 -14.71
C GLU A 37 -17.30 2.53 -13.95
N GLY A 38 -16.04 2.50 -14.37
CA GLY A 38 -15.01 3.29 -13.74
C GLY A 38 -13.62 2.90 -14.21
N TYR A 39 -12.67 3.06 -13.32
CA TYR A 39 -11.24 2.84 -13.54
C TYR A 39 -10.67 1.91 -12.48
N GLN A 40 -9.55 1.29 -12.81
CA GLN A 40 -8.72 0.56 -11.86
C GLN A 40 -7.45 1.37 -11.59
N LEU A 41 -7.09 1.48 -10.33
CA LEU A 41 -5.89 2.16 -9.87
C LEU A 41 -4.96 1.15 -9.20
N SER A 42 -3.79 0.93 -9.78
CA SER A 42 -2.71 0.16 -9.16
C SER A 42 -1.77 1.11 -8.44
N LEU A 43 -1.40 0.79 -7.21
CA LEU A 43 -0.52 1.59 -6.37
C LEU A 43 0.61 0.74 -5.81
N CYS A 44 1.81 1.31 -5.76
CA CYS A 44 2.93 0.77 -5.00
C CYS A 44 3.37 1.78 -3.92
N SER A 45 3.49 1.31 -2.70
CA SER A 45 3.99 2.13 -1.59
C SER A 45 5.14 1.44 -0.85
N THR A 46 5.93 2.24 -0.12
CA THR A 46 6.91 1.71 0.84
C THR A 46 6.20 1.05 2.02
N ASN A 47 6.93 0.26 2.80
CA ASN A 47 6.44 -0.34 4.05
C ASN A 47 6.94 0.38 5.31
N GLU A 48 7.37 1.61 5.17
CA GLU A 48 7.83 2.41 6.31
C GLU A 48 6.65 2.92 7.14
N GLU A 49 6.91 3.43 8.34
CA GLU A 49 5.89 3.99 9.24
C GLU A 49 5.06 5.08 8.54
N PHE A 50 5.73 5.96 7.77
CA PHE A 50 5.10 6.93 6.89
C PHE A 50 5.22 6.41 5.46
N GLN A 51 4.20 5.69 5.00
CA GLN A 51 4.19 5.07 3.70
C GLN A 51 4.24 6.12 2.59
N GLU A 52 5.24 6.02 1.73
CA GLU A 52 5.36 6.85 0.54
C GLU A 52 4.84 6.09 -0.68
N VAL A 53 4.03 6.73 -1.50
CA VAL A 53 3.58 6.19 -2.79
C VAL A 53 4.68 6.41 -3.81
N LEU A 54 5.16 5.31 -4.40
CA LEU A 54 6.24 5.31 -5.39
C LEU A 54 5.72 5.18 -6.82
N SER A 55 4.66 4.42 -7.05
CA SER A 55 4.07 4.32 -8.38
C SER A 55 2.55 4.34 -8.34
N LEU A 56 1.98 4.85 -9.45
CA LEU A 56 0.56 4.96 -9.70
C LEU A 56 0.31 4.62 -11.16
N ILE A 57 -0.63 3.72 -11.42
CA ILE A 57 -1.07 3.38 -12.78
C ILE A 57 -2.60 3.39 -12.79
N LEU A 58 -3.16 4.28 -13.62
CA LEU A 58 -4.60 4.36 -13.86
C LEU A 58 -4.95 3.62 -15.15
N ASP A 59 -5.91 2.73 -15.08
CA ASP A 59 -6.39 1.96 -16.22
C ASP A 59 -7.92 1.99 -16.31
N SER A 60 -8.46 1.59 -17.45
CA SER A 60 -9.90 1.35 -17.61
C SER A 60 -10.38 0.22 -16.71
N GLY A 61 -11.67 0.22 -16.35
CA GLY A 61 -12.23 -0.67 -15.33
C GLY A 61 -12.10 -2.16 -15.57
N ASN A 62 -11.94 -2.60 -16.83
CA ASN A 62 -11.87 -4.01 -17.24
C ASN A 62 -10.46 -4.56 -17.44
N ILE A 63 -9.42 -3.80 -17.09
CA ILE A 63 -8.03 -4.26 -17.22
C ILE A 63 -7.77 -5.52 -16.39
N ASP A 64 -6.93 -6.43 -16.88
CA ASP A 64 -6.32 -7.43 -16.02
C ASP A 64 -5.19 -6.79 -15.21
N LEU A 65 -5.48 -6.43 -13.99
CA LEU A 65 -4.55 -5.78 -13.08
C LEU A 65 -3.27 -6.60 -12.84
N SER A 66 -3.31 -7.92 -13.02
CA SER A 66 -2.13 -8.77 -12.85
C SER A 66 -1.00 -8.38 -13.80
N SER A 67 -1.31 -7.82 -14.97
CA SER A 67 -0.34 -7.35 -15.97
C SER A 67 0.45 -6.11 -15.51
N ARG A 68 -0.07 -5.34 -14.54
CA ARG A 68 0.54 -4.10 -14.04
C ARG A 68 1.58 -4.29 -12.94
N LEU A 69 1.79 -5.52 -12.50
CA LEU A 69 2.75 -5.81 -11.42
C LEU A 69 4.15 -5.28 -11.71
N PHE A 70 4.69 -5.63 -12.87
CA PHE A 70 6.07 -5.28 -13.23
C PHE A 70 6.22 -3.81 -13.58
N ASP A 71 5.20 -3.19 -14.21
CA ASP A 71 5.18 -1.75 -14.44
C ASP A 71 5.29 -0.99 -13.11
N SER A 72 4.52 -1.41 -12.09
CA SER A 72 4.60 -0.82 -10.74
C SER A 72 5.97 -1.02 -10.08
N ILE A 73 6.57 -2.21 -10.22
CA ILE A 73 7.91 -2.50 -9.68
C ILE A 73 8.97 -1.63 -10.35
N TYR A 74 8.95 -1.52 -11.70
CA TYR A 74 9.96 -0.74 -12.42
C TYR A 74 9.83 0.76 -12.19
N GLN A 75 8.62 1.32 -12.21
CA GLN A 75 8.41 2.73 -11.85
C GLN A 75 8.92 3.01 -10.42
N SER A 76 8.66 2.10 -9.47
CA SER A 76 9.17 2.24 -8.11
C SER A 76 10.70 2.18 -8.06
N ALA A 77 11.33 1.30 -8.87
CA ALA A 77 12.78 1.19 -8.97
C ALA A 77 13.43 2.46 -9.53
N GLU A 78 12.78 3.12 -10.51
CA GLU A 78 13.24 4.41 -11.06
C GLU A 78 13.29 5.48 -9.97
N ILE A 79 12.23 5.60 -9.16
CA ILE A 79 12.18 6.55 -8.02
C ILE A 79 13.25 6.20 -6.97
N LEU A 80 13.45 4.92 -6.67
CA LEU A 80 14.47 4.46 -5.74
C LEU A 80 15.90 4.55 -6.30
N GLY A 81 16.03 4.70 -7.62
CA GLY A 81 17.29 4.81 -8.36
C GLY A 81 17.93 3.46 -8.73
N SER A 82 17.41 2.32 -8.29
CA SER A 82 17.89 0.97 -8.68
C SER A 82 16.92 -0.12 -8.24
N LEU A 83 16.84 -1.22 -9.01
CA LEU A 83 16.16 -2.46 -8.61
C LEU A 83 16.79 -3.10 -7.34
N ASP A 84 18.08 -2.97 -7.14
CA ASP A 84 18.79 -3.54 -5.99
C ASP A 84 18.37 -2.91 -4.65
N ARG A 85 17.70 -1.76 -4.70
CA ARG A 85 17.13 -1.11 -3.52
C ARG A 85 15.79 -1.69 -3.11
N ILE A 86 15.19 -2.53 -3.94
CA ILE A 86 13.95 -3.21 -3.60
C ILE A 86 14.26 -4.35 -2.62
N GLY A 87 13.55 -4.34 -1.49
CA GLY A 87 13.55 -5.40 -0.48
C GLY A 87 12.50 -6.46 -0.79
N ILE A 88 11.59 -6.69 0.14
CA ILE A 88 10.52 -7.68 -0.02
C ILE A 88 9.33 -7.02 -0.74
N ILE A 89 8.86 -7.64 -1.82
CA ILE A 89 7.65 -7.22 -2.54
C ILE A 89 6.45 -8.00 -1.99
N ARG A 90 5.44 -7.32 -1.48
CA ARG A 90 4.20 -7.90 -0.97
C ARG A 90 3.04 -7.57 -1.88
N ILE A 91 2.37 -8.59 -2.37
CA ILE A 91 1.29 -8.47 -3.35
C ILE A 91 0.04 -9.23 -2.95
N ASP A 92 -1.13 -8.68 -3.28
CA ASP A 92 -2.41 -9.35 -3.08
C ASP A 92 -2.67 -10.42 -4.14
N SER A 93 -3.73 -11.16 -3.95
CA SER A 93 -4.17 -12.28 -4.79
C SER A 93 -4.40 -11.90 -6.26
N ILE A 94 -4.73 -10.65 -6.56
CA ILE A 94 -4.88 -10.16 -7.94
C ILE A 94 -3.55 -10.28 -8.69
N PHE A 95 -2.44 -9.97 -8.03
CA PHE A 95 -1.08 -10.03 -8.59
C PHE A 95 -0.40 -11.39 -8.41
N GLY A 96 -0.92 -12.24 -7.52
CA GLY A 96 -0.36 -13.57 -7.18
C GLY A 96 -0.68 -14.67 -8.19
N SER A 97 -0.69 -14.36 -9.48
CA SER A 97 -0.88 -15.35 -10.57
C SER A 97 0.40 -16.17 -10.81
N GLY A 98 0.25 -17.39 -11.37
CA GLY A 98 1.40 -18.24 -11.67
C GLY A 98 2.45 -17.58 -12.56
N PRO A 99 2.08 -16.91 -13.67
CA PRO A 99 3.03 -16.20 -14.52
C PRO A 99 3.79 -15.09 -13.79
N ASN A 100 3.11 -14.33 -12.92
CA ASN A 100 3.76 -13.29 -12.11
C ASN A 100 4.74 -13.88 -11.10
N VAL A 101 4.34 -14.97 -10.42
CA VAL A 101 5.21 -15.70 -9.48
C VAL A 101 6.43 -16.28 -10.20
N GLU A 102 6.25 -16.85 -11.40
CA GLU A 102 7.35 -17.34 -12.24
C GLU A 102 8.34 -16.22 -12.54
N THR A 103 7.85 -15.09 -13.05
CA THR A 103 8.70 -13.95 -13.42
C THR A 103 9.41 -13.34 -12.19
N LEU A 104 8.75 -13.27 -11.03
CA LEU A 104 9.39 -12.82 -9.79
C LEU A 104 10.54 -13.75 -9.38
N LEU A 105 10.36 -15.08 -9.52
CA LEU A 105 11.41 -16.06 -9.24
C LEU A 105 12.57 -15.94 -10.23
N GLU A 106 12.29 -15.86 -11.53
CA GLU A 106 13.31 -15.74 -12.60
C GLU A 106 14.17 -14.49 -12.44
N ARG A 107 13.57 -13.39 -11.99
CA ARG A 107 14.28 -12.13 -11.77
C ARG A 107 14.93 -12.02 -10.38
N GLY A 108 14.80 -13.05 -9.54
CA GLY A 108 15.43 -13.11 -8.23
C GLY A 108 14.86 -12.13 -7.20
N PHE A 109 13.63 -11.68 -7.36
CA PHE A 109 12.99 -10.83 -6.36
C PHE A 109 12.64 -11.61 -5.09
N SER A 110 12.84 -10.98 -3.93
CA SER A 110 12.27 -11.44 -2.66
C SER A 110 10.82 -10.99 -2.60
N PHE A 111 9.88 -11.94 -2.47
CA PHE A 111 8.47 -11.60 -2.47
C PHE A 111 7.63 -12.47 -1.52
N ILE A 112 6.47 -11.94 -1.16
CA ILE A 112 5.37 -12.68 -0.51
C ILE A 112 4.09 -12.33 -1.25
N ALA A 113 3.49 -13.33 -1.90
CA ALA A 113 2.30 -13.19 -2.74
C ALA A 113 1.15 -14.00 -2.16
N LYS A 114 -0.04 -13.43 -2.06
CA LYS A 114 -1.24 -14.20 -1.72
C LYS A 114 -1.72 -14.97 -2.96
N GLY A 115 -1.97 -16.26 -2.77
CA GLY A 115 -2.48 -17.08 -3.86
C GLY A 115 -3.94 -16.74 -4.21
N ARG A 116 -4.23 -16.75 -5.52
CA ARG A 116 -5.52 -16.30 -6.06
C ARG A 116 -6.64 -17.34 -5.87
N ASN A 117 -6.31 -18.63 -5.92
CA ASN A 117 -7.33 -19.71 -5.95
C ASN A 117 -7.57 -20.32 -4.57
N PRO A 118 -8.74 -20.08 -3.91
CA PRO A 118 -9.05 -20.65 -2.61
C PRO A 118 -9.08 -22.18 -2.60
N GLN A 119 -9.37 -22.84 -3.73
CA GLN A 119 -9.42 -24.28 -3.83
C GLN A 119 -8.04 -24.93 -3.59
N ILE A 120 -6.97 -24.22 -3.96
CA ILE A 120 -5.60 -24.68 -3.66
C ILE A 120 -5.40 -24.74 -2.14
N ALA A 121 -5.76 -23.70 -1.41
CA ALA A 121 -5.67 -23.68 0.05
C ALA A 121 -6.47 -24.83 0.69
N PHE A 122 -7.68 -25.09 0.19
CA PHE A 122 -8.52 -26.18 0.67
C PHE A 122 -7.89 -27.57 0.40
N ASN A 123 -7.32 -27.76 -0.78
CA ASN A 123 -6.66 -29.03 -1.12
C ASN A 123 -5.36 -29.24 -0.34
N LEU A 124 -4.62 -28.17 -0.05
CA LEU A 124 -3.43 -28.22 0.80
C LEU A 124 -3.78 -28.56 2.24
N ALA A 125 -4.86 -27.99 2.77
CA ALA A 125 -5.32 -28.27 4.13
C ALA A 125 -5.67 -29.76 4.36
N LYS A 126 -6.16 -30.45 3.34
CA LYS A 126 -6.46 -31.90 3.41
C LYS A 126 -5.21 -32.76 3.62
N ARG A 127 -4.02 -32.26 3.29
CA ARG A 127 -2.74 -32.97 3.38
C ARG A 127 -1.99 -32.67 4.67
N LEU A 128 -2.48 -31.69 5.47
CA LEU A 128 -1.85 -31.32 6.72
C LEU A 128 -2.25 -32.27 7.84
N VAL A 129 -1.24 -32.70 8.59
CA VAL A 129 -1.46 -33.27 9.93
C VAL A 129 -1.65 -32.08 10.89
N PHE A 130 -2.71 -32.08 11.67
CA PHE A 130 -3.10 -30.96 12.55
C PHE A 130 -2.02 -30.57 13.58
N GLU A 131 -1.02 -31.42 13.81
CA GLU A 131 0.12 -31.18 14.69
C GLU A 131 1.16 -30.18 14.15
N ASN A 132 1.06 -29.81 12.87
CA ASN A 132 2.01 -28.92 12.19
C ASN A 132 1.52 -27.48 12.06
N LEU A 133 0.54 -27.08 12.87
CA LEU A 133 -0.02 -25.73 12.83
C LEU A 133 0.62 -24.86 13.89
N ASP A 134 1.28 -23.79 13.47
CA ASP A 134 1.82 -22.76 14.36
C ASP A 134 0.75 -21.69 14.64
N TRP A 135 0.47 -21.45 15.91
CA TRP A 135 -0.44 -20.41 16.36
C TRP A 135 0.24 -19.05 16.31
N VAL A 136 -0.32 -18.13 15.53
CA VAL A 136 0.11 -16.71 15.52
C VAL A 136 -0.66 -15.92 16.57
N ASN A 137 -1.98 -16.19 16.67
CA ASN A 137 -2.88 -15.64 17.69
C ASN A 137 -4.14 -16.51 17.77
N SER A 138 -5.06 -16.18 18.67
CA SER A 138 -6.31 -16.94 18.88
C SER A 138 -7.22 -17.07 17.64
N MET A 139 -6.96 -16.33 16.58
CA MET A 139 -7.77 -16.30 15.36
C MET A 139 -6.99 -16.71 14.10
N THR A 140 -5.71 -17.06 14.21
CA THR A 140 -4.87 -17.35 13.04
C THR A 140 -3.87 -18.43 13.33
N GLU A 141 -3.90 -19.45 12.48
CA GLU A 141 -2.96 -20.56 12.45
C GLU A 141 -2.26 -20.55 11.09
N VAL A 142 -0.98 -20.89 11.05
CA VAL A 142 -0.18 -21.01 9.83
C VAL A 142 0.53 -22.36 9.80
N ALA A 143 0.81 -22.85 8.58
CA ALA A 143 1.54 -24.10 8.42
C ALA A 143 2.48 -24.01 7.22
N GLU A 144 3.69 -24.51 7.36
CA GLU A 144 4.63 -24.73 6.28
C GLU A 144 4.17 -25.90 5.40
N ILE A 145 3.97 -25.65 4.12
CA ILE A 145 3.64 -26.70 3.14
C ILE A 145 4.88 -27.17 2.40
N GLY A 146 5.91 -26.32 2.34
CA GLY A 146 7.08 -26.53 1.50
C GLY A 146 6.87 -26.07 0.07
N LYS A 147 7.65 -26.63 -0.86
CA LYS A 147 7.62 -26.23 -2.28
C LYS A 147 6.57 -27.03 -3.03
N ILE A 148 5.68 -26.32 -3.74
CA ILE A 148 4.68 -26.93 -4.65
C ILE A 148 4.76 -26.30 -6.03
N TYR A 149 4.32 -27.04 -7.06
CA TYR A 149 4.07 -26.50 -8.39
C TYR A 149 2.69 -25.85 -8.41
N ILE A 150 2.61 -24.66 -8.96
CA ILE A 150 1.36 -23.92 -9.17
C ILE A 150 1.07 -23.78 -10.66
N THR A 151 -0.19 -23.62 -11.01
CA THR A 151 -0.64 -23.51 -12.41
C THR A 151 0.08 -22.36 -13.10
N ASN A 152 0.59 -22.61 -14.31
CA ASN A 152 1.31 -21.65 -15.13
C ASN A 152 2.58 -21.06 -14.46
N CYS A 153 3.29 -21.88 -13.68
CA CYS A 153 4.61 -21.56 -13.14
C CYS A 153 5.50 -22.79 -13.27
N LYS A 154 6.66 -22.65 -13.92
CA LYS A 154 7.62 -23.74 -14.16
C LYS A 154 8.36 -24.16 -12.90
N TYR A 155 8.45 -23.29 -11.91
CA TYR A 155 9.26 -23.52 -10.73
C TYR A 155 8.40 -23.88 -9.53
N PRO A 156 8.87 -24.81 -8.68
CA PRO A 156 8.21 -25.06 -7.41
C PRO A 156 8.44 -23.88 -6.46
N VAL A 157 7.36 -23.39 -5.87
CA VAL A 157 7.38 -22.22 -4.99
C VAL A 157 7.06 -22.61 -3.55
N ARG A 158 7.80 -22.07 -2.60
CA ARG A 158 7.55 -22.23 -1.16
C ARG A 158 6.16 -21.68 -0.83
N THR A 159 5.36 -22.51 -0.18
CA THR A 159 3.95 -22.24 0.10
C THR A 159 3.65 -22.40 1.56
N ILE A 160 2.91 -21.43 2.10
CA ILE A 160 2.46 -21.41 3.48
C ILE A 160 0.93 -21.39 3.46
N LEU A 161 0.30 -22.28 4.23
CA LEU A 161 -1.13 -22.25 4.43
C LEU A 161 -1.47 -21.36 5.62
N MET A 162 -2.55 -20.59 5.49
CA MET A 162 -3.11 -19.78 6.56
C MET A 162 -4.55 -20.21 6.82
N LYS A 163 -4.89 -20.38 8.08
CA LYS A 163 -6.25 -20.61 8.55
C LYS A 163 -6.63 -19.45 9.48
N LYS A 164 -7.52 -18.59 9.03
CA LYS A 164 -7.90 -17.36 9.73
C LYS A 164 -9.39 -17.33 10.03
N MET A 165 -9.76 -16.96 11.24
CA MET A 165 -11.16 -16.76 11.61
C MET A 165 -11.64 -15.41 11.10
N ASN A 166 -12.78 -15.39 10.40
CA ASN A 166 -13.40 -14.13 9.96
C ASN A 166 -14.29 -13.53 11.06
N ALA A 167 -14.78 -12.30 10.84
CA ALA A 167 -15.64 -11.60 11.76
C ALA A 167 -16.98 -12.33 12.08
N LYS A 168 -17.34 -13.35 11.30
CA LYS A 168 -18.54 -14.19 11.51
C LYS A 168 -18.21 -15.51 12.26
N GLY A 169 -17.02 -15.65 12.80
CA GLY A 169 -16.57 -16.86 13.49
C GLY A 169 -16.30 -18.06 12.58
N LYS A 170 -16.20 -17.85 11.26
CA LYS A 170 -15.92 -18.90 10.28
C LYS A 170 -14.44 -18.94 9.95
N TRP A 171 -13.84 -20.12 9.94
CA TRP A 171 -12.48 -20.35 9.46
C TRP A 171 -12.40 -20.21 7.95
N ILE A 172 -11.45 -19.42 7.47
CA ILE A 172 -11.13 -19.23 6.04
C ILE A 172 -9.71 -19.73 5.81
N LEU A 173 -9.54 -20.55 4.77
CA LEU A 173 -8.26 -21.03 4.33
C LEU A 173 -7.74 -20.12 3.21
N GLN A 174 -6.47 -19.72 3.32
CA GLN A 174 -5.73 -18.93 2.35
C GLN A 174 -4.32 -19.49 2.26
N HIS A 175 -3.57 -19.11 1.25
CA HIS A 175 -2.17 -19.51 1.12
C HIS A 175 -1.32 -18.38 0.60
N LEU A 176 -0.04 -18.40 0.98
CA LEU A 176 0.99 -17.48 0.53
C LEU A 176 2.04 -18.26 -0.27
N TYR A 177 2.55 -17.61 -1.31
CA TYR A 177 3.74 -18.00 -2.05
C TYR A 177 4.89 -17.08 -1.68
N THR A 178 6.11 -17.61 -1.57
CA THR A 178 7.29 -16.81 -1.29
C THR A 178 8.56 -17.38 -1.90
N SER A 179 9.49 -16.52 -2.27
CA SER A 179 10.86 -16.88 -2.65
C SER A 179 11.79 -16.97 -1.44
N ILE A 180 11.39 -16.42 -0.28
CA ILE A 180 12.24 -16.31 0.91
C ILE A 180 12.43 -17.71 1.51
N PRO A 181 13.68 -18.18 1.71
CA PRO A 181 13.95 -19.49 2.29
C PRO A 181 13.46 -19.61 3.74
N GLN A 182 13.07 -20.83 4.15
CA GLN A 182 12.61 -21.09 5.53
C GLN A 182 13.66 -20.78 6.60
N LYS A 183 14.93 -20.94 6.27
CA LYS A 183 16.05 -20.59 7.17
C LYS A 183 16.20 -19.08 7.44
N GLU A 184 15.67 -18.24 6.56
CA GLU A 184 15.68 -16.76 6.71
C GLU A 184 14.42 -16.26 7.42
N MET A 185 13.26 -16.82 7.07
CA MET A 185 11.99 -16.52 7.69
C MET A 185 11.15 -17.80 7.79
N ASP A 186 10.71 -18.16 8.98
CA ASP A 186 9.74 -19.24 9.19
C ASP A 186 8.33 -18.86 8.69
N CYS A 187 7.38 -19.79 8.77
CA CYS A 187 6.02 -19.54 8.27
C CYS A 187 5.27 -18.45 9.07
N VAL A 188 5.55 -18.31 10.36
CA VAL A 188 4.97 -17.27 11.22
C VAL A 188 5.52 -15.91 10.84
N GLN A 189 6.82 -15.79 10.66
CA GLN A 189 7.50 -14.55 10.23
C GLN A 189 7.04 -14.10 8.84
N ILE A 190 6.89 -15.04 7.89
CA ILE A 190 6.32 -14.72 6.56
C ILE A 190 4.90 -14.19 6.67
N PHE A 191 4.07 -14.81 7.53
CA PHE A 191 2.70 -14.34 7.73
C PHE A 191 2.65 -12.95 8.36
N ILE A 192 3.46 -12.68 9.38
CA ILE A 192 3.55 -11.36 10.02
C ILE A 192 4.00 -10.32 9.01
N CYS A 193 5.08 -10.60 8.27
CA CYS A 193 5.60 -9.72 7.22
C CYS A 193 4.55 -9.45 6.12
N TYR A 194 3.78 -10.46 5.71
CA TYR A 194 2.70 -10.29 4.74
C TYR A 194 1.59 -9.37 5.27
N ASN A 195 1.22 -9.49 6.55
CA ASN A 195 0.14 -8.70 7.13
C ASN A 195 0.45 -7.20 7.19
N GLU A 196 1.72 -6.81 7.23
CA GLU A 196 2.11 -5.40 7.12
C GLU A 196 1.64 -4.76 5.81
N ARG A 197 1.35 -5.56 4.75
CA ARG A 197 0.71 -5.09 3.52
C ARG A 197 -0.63 -4.38 3.77
N GLN A 198 -1.36 -4.73 4.84
CA GLN A 198 -2.64 -4.06 5.19
C GLN A 198 -2.49 -2.54 5.33
N ASN A 199 -1.28 -2.07 5.52
CA ASN A 199 -0.97 -0.66 5.60
C ASN A 199 -1.33 0.08 4.31
N ILE A 200 -1.11 -0.50 3.11
CA ILE A 200 -1.49 0.13 1.84
C ILE A 200 -3.03 0.23 1.69
N GLU A 201 -3.78 -0.74 2.22
CA GLU A 201 -5.25 -0.68 2.22
C GLU A 201 -5.73 0.50 3.09
N SER A 202 -5.08 0.72 4.23
CA SER A 202 -5.34 1.85 5.12
C SER A 202 -4.96 3.18 4.48
N LEU A 203 -3.84 3.23 3.75
CA LEU A 203 -3.41 4.37 2.94
C LEU A 203 -4.47 4.73 1.91
N ILE A 204 -4.86 3.78 1.06
CA ILE A 204 -5.88 4.00 0.01
C ILE A 204 -7.20 4.48 0.61
N LYS A 205 -7.65 3.89 1.72
CA LYS A 205 -8.86 4.31 2.42
C LYS A 205 -8.72 5.72 3.01
N GLY A 206 -7.55 6.03 3.56
CA GLY A 206 -7.22 7.35 4.09
C GLY A 206 -7.28 8.43 3.02
N ASP A 207 -6.73 8.15 1.82
CA ASP A 207 -6.70 9.09 0.70
C ASP A 207 -8.06 9.26 0.04
N LYS A 208 -8.86 8.19 -0.07
CA LYS A 208 -10.27 8.32 -0.50
C LYS A 208 -11.06 9.29 0.38
N ASN A 209 -10.80 9.27 1.69
CA ASN A 209 -11.55 10.08 2.66
C ASN A 209 -10.90 11.44 2.99
N GLY A 210 -9.58 11.58 2.81
CA GLY A 210 -8.81 12.77 3.19
C GLY A 210 -8.42 13.65 2.00
N LEU A 211 -8.02 13.03 0.88
CA LEU A 211 -7.66 13.72 -0.36
C LEU A 211 -8.77 13.64 -1.41
N TYR A 212 -9.87 12.93 -1.11
CA TYR A 212 -11.04 12.79 -1.98
C TYR A 212 -10.70 12.29 -3.39
N ILE A 213 -9.77 11.33 -3.51
CA ILE A 213 -9.28 10.80 -4.78
C ILE A 213 -10.36 10.12 -5.65
N THR A 214 -11.59 10.01 -5.17
CA THR A 214 -12.76 9.53 -5.93
C THR A 214 -13.65 10.66 -6.44
N ASN A 215 -13.39 11.92 -6.08
CA ASN A 215 -14.23 13.07 -6.39
C ASN A 215 -13.67 13.87 -7.57
N PHE A 216 -13.73 13.29 -8.76
CA PHE A 216 -13.17 13.90 -9.95
C PHE A 216 -13.92 15.16 -10.38
N ARG A 217 -13.18 16.23 -10.72
CA ARG A 217 -13.70 17.48 -11.27
C ARG A 217 -13.57 17.55 -12.79
N THR A 218 -12.91 16.58 -13.39
CA THR A 218 -12.75 16.43 -14.84
C THR A 218 -13.29 15.07 -15.27
N ARG A 219 -13.69 14.96 -16.54
CA ARG A 219 -14.14 13.72 -17.17
C ARG A 219 -13.12 13.19 -18.20
N ASN A 220 -12.07 13.96 -18.43
CA ASN A 220 -10.95 13.57 -19.27
C ASN A 220 -10.05 12.57 -18.51
N PHE A 221 -9.71 11.45 -19.13
CA PHE A 221 -8.93 10.38 -18.51
C PHE A 221 -7.57 10.88 -18.01
N PHE A 222 -6.81 11.57 -18.85
CA PHE A 222 -5.50 12.11 -18.48
C PHE A 222 -5.60 13.22 -17.43
N GLY A 223 -6.72 13.96 -17.42
CA GLY A 223 -7.01 14.93 -16.36
C GLY A 223 -7.27 14.26 -15.02
N ILE A 224 -7.94 13.08 -15.00
CA ILE A 224 -8.12 12.26 -13.79
C ILE A 224 -6.78 11.70 -13.32
N GLU A 225 -5.98 11.15 -14.24
CA GLU A 225 -4.66 10.63 -13.94
C GLU A 225 -3.76 11.73 -13.35
N GLY A 226 -3.69 12.91 -13.97
CA GLY A 226 -2.97 14.05 -13.43
C GLY A 226 -3.44 14.47 -12.04
N PHE A 227 -4.76 14.49 -11.80
CA PHE A 227 -5.31 14.75 -10.47
C PHE A 227 -4.84 13.71 -9.43
N LEU A 228 -4.81 12.43 -9.79
CA LEU A 228 -4.33 11.37 -8.91
C LEU A 228 -2.84 11.52 -8.60
N TYR A 229 -1.99 11.87 -9.59
CA TYR A 229 -0.58 12.18 -9.33
C TYR A 229 -0.42 13.32 -8.33
N PHE A 230 -1.16 14.43 -8.49
CA PHE A 230 -1.12 15.52 -7.52
C PHE A 230 -1.60 15.10 -6.13
N ALA A 231 -2.63 14.27 -6.04
CA ALA A 231 -3.12 13.75 -4.77
C ALA A 231 -2.05 12.92 -4.05
N PHE A 232 -1.33 12.05 -4.76
CA PHE A 232 -0.29 11.21 -4.14
C PHE A 232 1.01 11.97 -3.86
N ILE A 233 1.37 12.98 -4.66
CA ILE A 233 2.42 13.93 -4.28
C ILE A 233 2.03 14.63 -2.96
N THR A 234 0.77 15.07 -2.83
CA THR A 234 0.27 15.68 -1.59
C THR A 234 0.33 14.69 -0.43
N HIS A 235 -0.02 13.41 -0.65
CA HIS A 235 0.13 12.36 0.34
C HIS A 235 1.58 12.26 0.84
N ASN A 236 2.54 12.16 -0.07
CA ASN A 236 3.96 12.06 0.27
C ASN A 236 4.47 13.31 1.00
N LEU A 237 4.05 14.51 0.58
CA LEU A 237 4.38 15.76 1.26
C LEU A 237 3.80 15.83 2.68
N LEU A 238 2.57 15.33 2.88
CA LEU A 238 1.96 15.25 4.21
C LEU A 238 2.69 14.24 5.10
N ASN A 239 3.18 13.15 4.55
CA ASN A 239 4.00 12.18 5.30
C ASN A 239 5.36 12.77 5.67
N LEU A 240 6.02 13.47 4.75
CA LEU A 240 7.24 14.21 5.03
C LEU A 240 7.00 15.26 6.14
N PHE A 241 5.91 16.01 6.06
CA PHE A 241 5.51 16.97 7.08
C PHE A 241 5.30 16.31 8.46
N ARG A 242 4.66 15.12 8.51
CA ARG A 242 4.50 14.35 9.74
C ARG A 242 5.84 13.94 10.32
N LYS A 243 6.74 13.44 9.49
CA LYS A 243 8.07 12.96 9.87
C LYS A 243 8.97 14.10 10.35
N GLU A 244 9.00 15.22 9.64
CA GLU A 244 9.95 16.30 9.91
C GLU A 244 9.42 17.36 10.90
N ILE A 245 8.13 17.66 10.87
CA ILE A 245 7.54 18.76 11.65
C ILE A 245 6.76 18.27 12.85
N LEU A 246 6.01 17.17 12.70
CA LEU A 246 5.10 16.72 13.76
C LEU A 246 5.69 15.63 14.65
N PHE A 247 6.86 15.09 14.31
CA PHE A 247 7.48 14.00 15.07
C PHE A 247 7.69 14.39 16.55
N GLY A 248 7.23 13.53 17.46
CA GLY A 248 7.30 13.74 18.90
C GLY A 248 6.30 14.76 19.46
N THR A 249 5.33 15.22 18.67
CA THR A 249 4.27 16.14 19.13
C THR A 249 2.97 15.40 19.52
N GLY A 250 2.87 14.09 19.21
CA GLY A 250 1.65 13.29 19.32
C GLY A 250 0.66 13.53 18.19
N LEU A 251 0.96 14.40 17.22
CA LEU A 251 0.12 14.68 16.05
C LEU A 251 0.60 13.90 14.81
N GLU A 252 1.77 13.31 14.84
CA GLU A 252 2.36 12.50 13.77
C GLU A 252 1.51 11.28 13.40
N HIS A 253 0.73 10.75 14.34
CA HIS A 253 -0.14 9.59 14.12
C HIS A 253 -1.52 9.94 13.54
N LEU A 254 -1.80 11.24 13.34
CA LEU A 254 -3.07 11.66 12.72
C LEU A 254 -3.16 11.16 11.27
N GLY A 255 -4.28 10.55 10.91
CA GLY A 255 -4.58 10.24 9.52
C GLY A 255 -4.76 11.52 8.68
N ILE A 256 -4.58 11.44 7.36
CA ILE A 256 -4.60 12.59 6.44
C ILE A 256 -5.83 13.48 6.63
N LYS A 257 -7.02 12.90 6.75
CA LYS A 257 -8.25 13.65 7.00
C LYS A 257 -8.21 14.51 8.27
N GLU A 258 -7.72 13.91 9.36
CA GLU A 258 -7.64 14.63 10.64
C GLU A 258 -6.50 15.66 10.64
N LEU A 259 -5.40 15.34 9.98
CA LEU A 259 -4.28 16.26 9.79
C LEU A 259 -4.74 17.51 9.04
N THR A 260 -5.41 17.33 7.90
CA THR A 260 -5.93 18.43 7.09
C THR A 260 -6.95 19.26 7.89
N ARG A 261 -7.87 18.59 8.58
CA ARG A 261 -8.91 19.27 9.37
C ARG A 261 -8.35 20.05 10.55
N LYS A 262 -7.35 19.49 11.26
CA LYS A 262 -6.85 20.08 12.52
C LYS A 262 -5.72 21.08 12.32
N LEU A 263 -4.85 20.85 11.34
CA LEU A 263 -3.64 21.66 11.15
C LEU A 263 -3.70 22.58 9.93
N MET A 264 -4.22 22.09 8.78
CA MET A 264 -4.25 22.94 7.57
C MET A 264 -5.34 24.01 7.61
N ASN A 265 -6.28 23.93 8.55
CA ASN A 265 -7.33 24.92 8.77
C ASN A 265 -7.04 25.89 9.94
N ILE A 266 -5.79 25.93 10.46
CA ILE A 266 -5.43 26.89 11.48
C ILE A 266 -5.42 28.30 10.86
N PRO A 267 -6.21 29.26 11.37
CA PRO A 267 -6.18 30.64 10.90
C PRO A 267 -4.78 31.25 11.10
N ALA A 268 -4.24 31.83 10.05
CA ALA A 268 -2.94 32.50 10.11
C ALA A 268 -2.98 33.80 9.32
N LYS A 269 -2.27 34.83 9.81
CA LYS A 269 -2.02 36.08 9.09
C LYS A 269 -0.70 35.96 8.33
N PHE A 270 -0.74 36.29 7.07
CA PHE A 270 0.44 36.31 6.21
C PHE A 270 1.05 37.73 6.27
N GLN A 271 2.32 37.82 6.63
CA GLN A 271 3.08 39.08 6.60
C GLN A 271 4.35 38.85 5.80
N ARG A 272 4.52 39.67 4.76
CA ARG A 272 5.71 39.63 3.88
C ARG A 272 6.57 40.84 4.19
N ASP A 273 7.80 40.59 4.61
CA ASP A 273 8.88 41.56 4.64
C ASP A 273 9.78 41.34 3.41
N GLU A 274 10.64 42.28 3.05
CA GLU A 274 11.45 42.26 1.80
C GLU A 274 12.10 40.90 1.49
N ASN A 275 12.58 40.16 2.49
CA ASN A 275 13.26 38.88 2.35
C ASN A 275 12.69 37.74 3.20
N LYS A 276 11.57 37.94 3.89
CA LYS A 276 10.98 36.95 4.78
C LYS A 276 9.47 36.88 4.66
N ILE A 277 8.97 35.67 4.78
CA ILE A 277 7.54 35.41 4.89
C ILE A 277 7.27 34.93 6.33
N ASN A 278 6.49 35.72 7.05
CA ASN A 278 6.08 35.40 8.42
C ASN A 278 4.63 34.89 8.40
N LEU A 279 4.41 33.75 9.04
CA LEU A 279 3.09 33.21 9.32
C LEU A 279 2.77 33.44 10.81
N LEU A 280 1.81 34.29 11.08
CA LEU A 280 1.35 34.58 12.43
C LEU A 280 0.10 33.77 12.73
N PHE A 281 0.25 32.74 13.55
CA PHE A 281 -0.87 31.87 13.96
C PHE A 281 -1.62 32.46 15.14
N LEU A 282 -2.92 32.16 15.21
CA LEU A 282 -3.76 32.56 16.34
C LEU A 282 -3.32 31.81 17.61
N LEU A 283 -2.81 32.49 18.61
CA LEU A 283 -2.25 31.90 19.84
C LEU A 283 -3.24 30.99 20.60
N TYR A 284 -4.51 31.30 20.54
CA TYR A 284 -5.57 30.54 21.23
C TYR A 284 -6.06 29.30 20.46
N HIS A 285 -5.57 29.06 19.25
CA HIS A 285 -5.94 27.83 18.55
C HIS A 285 -5.20 26.64 19.15
N ARG A 286 -5.95 25.58 19.47
CA ARG A 286 -5.47 24.39 20.20
C ARG A 286 -4.14 23.81 19.70
N TYR A 287 -3.89 23.85 18.40
CA TYR A 287 -2.72 23.24 17.77
C TYR A 287 -1.64 24.23 17.32
N SER A 288 -1.86 25.55 17.46
CA SER A 288 -0.91 26.56 17.01
C SER A 288 0.43 26.43 17.72
N ARG A 289 0.41 26.24 19.03
CA ARG A 289 1.62 26.08 19.83
C ARG A 289 2.41 24.84 19.44
N THR A 290 1.74 23.69 19.32
CA THR A 290 2.36 22.41 18.91
C THR A 290 2.98 22.51 17.52
N PHE A 291 2.31 23.20 16.58
CA PHE A 291 2.81 23.43 15.23
C PHE A 291 4.08 24.29 15.21
N VAL A 292 4.10 25.36 15.99
CA VAL A 292 5.27 26.27 16.08
C VAL A 292 6.45 25.58 16.76
N GLU A 293 6.21 24.81 17.81
CA GLU A 293 7.27 24.04 18.51
C GLU A 293 7.86 22.94 17.61
N GLY A 294 7.03 22.23 16.84
CA GLY A 294 7.49 21.24 15.86
C GLY A 294 8.37 21.86 14.77
N LYS A 295 7.97 23.03 14.24
CA LYS A 295 8.75 23.75 13.24
C LYS A 295 10.11 24.21 13.76
N SER A 296 10.20 24.69 15.00
CA SER A 296 11.47 25.12 15.61
C SER A 296 12.46 23.96 15.70
N LYS A 297 12.02 22.77 16.11
CA LYS A 297 12.86 21.55 16.15
C LYS A 297 13.38 21.14 14.78
N CYS A 298 12.56 21.29 13.73
CA CYS A 298 12.96 20.98 12.37
C CYS A 298 14.07 21.94 11.87
N LEU A 299 13.93 23.24 12.11
CA LEU A 299 14.94 24.25 11.74
C LEU A 299 16.28 24.00 12.44
N ASP A 300 16.28 23.63 13.71
CA ASP A 300 17.49 23.30 14.47
C ASP A 300 18.21 22.07 13.93
N ASN A 301 17.49 21.12 13.33
CA ASN A 301 18.06 19.93 12.67
C ASN A 301 18.61 20.22 11.26
N PHE A 302 18.08 21.22 10.57
CA PHE A 302 18.59 21.65 9.25
C PHE A 302 19.82 22.57 9.35
N LEU A 303 20.05 23.20 10.49
CA LEU A 303 21.17 24.12 10.73
C LEU A 303 22.39 23.42 11.38
N LYS A 304 22.29 22.16 11.69
CA LYS A 304 23.40 21.26 12.12
C LYS A 304 23.90 20.43 10.97
#